data_ace590267e6da699ec6937766855a9a2
#
_entry.id   ace590267e6da699ec6937766855a9a2
#
_cell.length_a   1.000
_cell.length_b   1.000
_cell.length_c   1.000
_cell.angle_alpha   90.00
_cell.angle_beta   90.00
_cell.angle_gamma   90.00
#
_symmetry.space_group_name_H-M   'P 1'
#
loop_
_entity.id
_entity.type
_entity.pdbx_description
1 polymer ?
#
loop_
_entity_poly.entity_id
_entity_poly.type
_entity_poly.pdbx_seq_one_letter_code
_entity_poly.pdbx_strand_id
1 'polypeptide(L)'
;MVSRKAFIDKANQEGFSFNIQIPWWTYNNFKSLVWRKSLSEEQLYQIFLSLCREVEDRQMQAVADKRKYQTGFYVAACNGHEFRFEYAFKKNQELRVYNLFETVNGRKKLTLMDLLDYIMD
;
A
#
# COMPACT_ATOMS: atom_id res chain seq x y z
N MET A 1 -4.59 7.66 -14.36
CA MET A 1 -4.99 7.02 -13.09
C MET A 1 -6.01 7.89 -12.37
N VAL A 2 -7.00 7.29 -11.71
CA VAL A 2 -8.02 8.05 -10.97
C VAL A 2 -7.41 8.87 -9.83
N SER A 3 -8.18 9.83 -9.29
CA SER A 3 -7.74 10.64 -8.17
C SER A 3 -7.56 9.79 -6.89
N ARG A 4 -6.80 10.31 -5.93
CA ARG A 4 -6.61 9.66 -4.63
C ARG A 4 -7.95 9.37 -3.95
N LYS A 5 -8.84 10.36 -3.94
CA LYS A 5 -10.17 10.21 -3.33
C LYS A 5 -10.98 9.13 -4.03
N ALA A 6 -10.99 9.10 -5.35
CA ALA A 6 -11.72 8.09 -6.11
C ALA A 6 -11.19 6.68 -5.86
N PHE A 7 -9.87 6.52 -5.75
CA PHE A 7 -9.24 5.24 -5.45
C PHE A 7 -9.64 4.76 -4.04
N ILE A 8 -9.54 5.65 -3.06
CA ILE A 8 -9.90 5.35 -1.67
C ILE A 8 -11.39 4.99 -1.56
N ASP A 9 -12.26 5.78 -2.18
CA ASP A 9 -13.71 5.54 -2.15
C ASP A 9 -14.06 4.19 -2.77
N LYS A 10 -13.44 3.86 -3.90
CA LYS A 10 -13.65 2.57 -4.57
C LYS A 10 -13.24 1.40 -3.67
N ALA A 11 -12.09 1.51 -3.01
CA ALA A 11 -11.62 0.47 -2.09
C ALA A 11 -12.51 0.34 -0.86
N ASN A 12 -12.98 1.46 -0.30
CA ASN A 12 -13.89 1.46 0.85
C ASN A 12 -15.27 0.85 0.49
N GLN A 13 -15.69 0.95 -0.76
CA GLN A 13 -16.95 0.35 -1.24
C GLN A 13 -16.90 -1.18 -1.31
N GLU A 14 -15.72 -1.78 -1.24
CA GLU A 14 -15.58 -3.24 -1.22
C GLU A 14 -16.11 -3.88 0.07
N GLY A 15 -16.35 -3.10 1.12
CA GLY A 15 -17.02 -3.57 2.34
C GLY A 15 -16.10 -4.17 3.40
N PHE A 16 -14.84 -3.77 3.45
CA PHE A 16 -13.94 -4.19 4.52
C PHE A 16 -14.40 -3.63 5.88
N SER A 17 -14.01 -4.29 6.96
CA SER A 17 -14.41 -3.92 8.32
C SER A 17 -13.66 -2.69 8.87
N PHE A 18 -12.86 -2.04 8.05
CA PHE A 18 -12.08 -0.86 8.41
C PHE A 18 -12.20 0.21 7.32
N ASN A 19 -11.86 1.45 7.70
CA ASN A 19 -11.79 2.57 6.77
C ASN A 19 -10.37 2.68 6.20
N ILE A 20 -10.26 2.80 4.89
CA ILE A 20 -8.96 2.88 4.19
C ILE A 20 -8.55 4.33 4.02
N GLN A 21 -7.29 4.64 4.35
CA GLN A 21 -6.68 5.94 4.11
C GLN A 21 -5.31 5.77 3.45
N ILE A 22 -5.02 6.66 2.50
CA ILE A 22 -3.75 6.70 1.78
C ILE A 22 -3.32 8.16 1.73
N PRO A 23 -2.21 8.56 2.40
CA PRO A 23 -1.72 9.93 2.32
C PRO A 23 -1.39 10.32 0.87
N TRP A 24 -1.45 11.63 0.57
CA TRP A 24 -1.23 12.10 -0.80
C TRP A 24 0.17 11.75 -1.33
N TRP A 25 1.19 11.79 -0.48
CA TRP A 25 2.57 11.43 -0.89
C TRP A 25 2.69 9.95 -1.22
N THR A 26 1.99 9.09 -0.50
CA THR A 26 1.93 7.65 -0.79
C THR A 26 1.21 7.42 -2.11
N TYR A 27 0.11 8.12 -2.34
CA TYR A 27 -0.63 8.00 -3.59
C TYR A 27 0.19 8.47 -4.80
N ASN A 28 1.08 9.44 -4.62
CA ASN A 28 2.02 9.83 -5.66
C ASN A 28 2.95 8.65 -6.03
N ASN A 29 3.34 7.83 -5.06
CA ASN A 29 4.11 6.61 -5.34
C ASN A 29 3.29 5.61 -6.15
N PHE A 30 2.00 5.46 -5.84
CA PHE A 30 1.08 4.62 -6.61
C PHE A 30 1.05 5.08 -8.07
N LYS A 31 0.82 6.37 -8.29
CA LYS A 31 0.78 6.96 -9.63
C LYS A 31 2.09 6.77 -10.38
N SER A 32 3.21 6.93 -9.69
CA SER A 32 4.54 6.76 -10.27
C SER A 32 4.76 5.34 -10.80
N LEU A 33 4.35 4.31 -10.05
CA LEU A 33 4.48 2.92 -10.46
C LEU A 33 3.67 2.65 -11.73
N VAL A 34 2.45 3.17 -11.81
CA VAL A 34 1.60 3.02 -13.00
C VAL A 34 2.20 3.80 -14.18
N TRP A 35 2.65 5.02 -13.94
CA TRP A 35 3.25 5.88 -14.97
C TRP A 35 4.50 5.24 -15.57
N ARG A 36 5.34 4.62 -14.74
CA ARG A 36 6.54 3.89 -15.17
C ARG A 36 6.24 2.52 -15.79
N LYS A 37 4.95 2.15 -15.88
CA LYS A 37 4.50 0.89 -16.45
C LYS A 37 5.02 -0.35 -15.69
N SER A 38 5.36 -0.21 -14.42
CA SER A 38 5.72 -1.35 -13.57
C SER A 38 4.54 -2.28 -13.39
N LEU A 39 3.33 -1.71 -13.36
CA LEU A 39 2.06 -2.45 -13.35
C LEU A 39 0.96 -1.53 -13.89
N SER A 40 -0.14 -2.13 -14.33
CA SER A 40 -1.30 -1.35 -14.76
C SER A 40 -2.07 -0.83 -13.55
N GLU A 41 -2.95 0.15 -13.77
CA GLU A 41 -3.83 0.67 -12.71
C GLU A 41 -4.71 -0.44 -12.13
N GLU A 42 -5.26 -1.31 -12.97
CA GLU A 42 -6.08 -2.44 -12.52
C GLU A 42 -5.26 -3.43 -11.69
N GLN A 43 -4.04 -3.74 -12.11
CA GLN A 43 -3.16 -4.62 -11.35
C GLN A 43 -2.81 -4.03 -9.99
N LEU A 44 -2.51 -2.73 -9.94
CA LEU A 44 -2.26 -2.03 -8.68
C LEU A 44 -3.46 -2.14 -7.75
N TYR A 45 -4.66 -1.89 -8.27
CA TYR A 45 -5.88 -1.99 -7.48
C TYR A 45 -6.09 -3.40 -6.94
N GLN A 46 -5.84 -4.43 -7.75
CA GLN A 46 -5.99 -5.82 -7.32
C GLN A 46 -4.98 -6.22 -6.24
N ILE A 47 -3.73 -5.82 -6.37
CA ILE A 47 -2.75 -6.11 -5.30
C ILE A 47 -3.04 -5.31 -4.03
N PHE A 48 -3.60 -4.10 -4.16
CA PHE A 48 -4.05 -3.30 -3.03
C PHE A 48 -5.22 -3.99 -2.30
N LEU A 49 -6.18 -4.53 -3.02
CA LEU A 49 -7.27 -5.31 -2.42
C LEU A 49 -6.77 -6.57 -1.74
N SER A 50 -5.73 -7.21 -2.28
CA SER A 50 -5.10 -8.37 -1.65
C SER A 50 -4.49 -8.01 -0.29
N LEU A 51 -3.86 -6.83 -0.19
CA LEU A 51 -3.40 -6.28 1.07
C LEU A 51 -4.57 -6.12 2.05
N CYS A 52 -5.67 -5.52 1.60
CA CYS A 52 -6.83 -5.28 2.45
C CYS A 52 -7.42 -6.58 2.98
N ARG A 53 -7.53 -7.61 2.14
CA ARG A 53 -8.01 -8.93 2.56
C ARG A 53 -7.09 -9.57 3.60
N GLU A 54 -5.78 -9.47 3.40
CA GLU A 54 -4.79 -9.99 4.36
C GLU A 54 -4.91 -9.28 5.71
N VAL A 55 -5.05 -7.96 5.70
CA VAL A 55 -5.21 -7.16 6.93
C VAL A 55 -6.51 -7.55 7.65
N GLU A 56 -7.60 -7.71 6.90
CA GLU A 56 -8.89 -8.09 7.49
C GLU A 56 -8.78 -9.44 8.20
N ASP A 57 -8.15 -10.42 7.56
CA ASP A 57 -7.95 -11.75 8.15
C ASP A 57 -7.12 -11.68 9.42
N ARG A 58 -6.04 -10.88 9.42
CA ARG A 58 -5.19 -10.68 10.60
C ARG A 58 -5.93 -9.98 11.73
N GLN A 59 -6.79 -9.01 11.41
CA GLN A 59 -7.55 -8.28 12.43
C GLN A 59 -8.59 -9.16 13.10
N MET A 60 -9.20 -10.07 12.39
CA MET A 60 -10.09 -11.06 12.99
C MET A 60 -9.37 -11.92 14.03
N GLN A 61 -8.08 -12.21 13.83
CA GLN A 61 -7.27 -12.93 14.81
C GLN A 61 -6.78 -12.03 15.95
N ALA A 62 -6.50 -10.77 15.66
CA ALA A 62 -5.92 -9.82 16.61
C ALA A 62 -6.92 -9.23 17.60
N VAL A 63 -8.21 -9.36 17.37
CA VAL A 63 -9.26 -8.93 18.33
C VAL A 63 -9.05 -9.56 19.69
N ALA A 64 -8.48 -10.77 19.74
CA ALA A 64 -8.17 -11.46 20.99
C ALA A 64 -7.04 -10.81 21.79
N ASP A 65 -6.14 -10.07 21.14
CA ASP A 65 -4.93 -9.52 21.77
C ASP A 65 -5.10 -8.09 22.29
N LYS A 66 -6.23 -7.44 22.04
CA LYS A 66 -6.56 -6.06 22.46
C LYS A 66 -5.47 -5.02 22.13
N ARG A 67 -4.74 -5.21 21.03
CA ARG A 67 -3.70 -4.29 20.63
C ARG A 67 -4.31 -2.99 20.10
N LYS A 68 -3.78 -1.86 20.58
CA LYS A 68 -4.29 -0.53 20.24
C LYS A 68 -3.81 -0.04 18.88
N TYR A 69 -2.72 -0.61 18.36
CA TYR A 69 -2.06 -0.12 17.16
C TYR A 69 -1.13 -1.20 16.61
N GLN A 70 -1.16 -1.40 15.31
CA GLN A 70 -0.26 -2.35 14.65
C GLN A 70 0.33 -1.73 13.40
N THR A 71 1.61 -1.95 13.20
CA THR A 71 2.26 -1.69 11.92
C THR A 71 2.57 -3.02 11.26
N GLY A 72 2.61 -3.02 9.93
CA GLY A 72 2.93 -4.22 9.19
C GLY A 72 3.31 -3.90 7.77
N PHE A 73 3.60 -4.97 7.04
CA PHE A 73 3.88 -4.86 5.63
C PHE A 73 3.24 -6.04 4.89
N TYR A 74 3.05 -5.84 3.59
CA TYR A 74 2.52 -6.86 2.70
C TYR A 74 3.32 -6.82 1.40
N VAL A 75 3.76 -7.99 0.95
CA VAL A 75 4.53 -8.12 -0.28
C VAL A 75 3.67 -8.81 -1.33
N ALA A 76 3.58 -8.21 -2.50
CA ALA A 76 2.84 -8.75 -3.64
C ALA A 76 3.75 -8.85 -4.85
N ALA A 77 3.59 -9.91 -5.63
CA ALA A 77 4.29 -10.09 -6.90
C ALA A 77 3.31 -9.83 -8.04
N CYS A 78 3.76 -9.11 -9.05
CA CYS A 78 2.97 -8.81 -10.25
C CYS A 78 3.92 -8.49 -11.41
N ASN A 79 3.65 -9.06 -12.60
CA ASN A 79 4.46 -8.82 -13.81
C ASN A 79 5.97 -9.12 -13.63
N GLY A 80 6.31 -10.09 -12.80
CA GLY A 80 7.72 -10.41 -12.51
C GLY A 80 8.40 -9.40 -11.60
N HIS A 81 7.66 -8.46 -11.05
CA HIS A 81 8.13 -7.48 -10.07
C HIS A 81 7.54 -7.78 -8.69
N GLU A 82 8.26 -7.37 -7.66
CA GLU A 82 7.81 -7.49 -6.28
C GLU A 82 7.58 -6.11 -5.69
N PHE A 83 6.44 -5.93 -5.02
CA PHE A 83 6.03 -4.66 -4.43
C PHE A 83 5.77 -4.84 -2.95
N ARG A 84 6.20 -3.87 -2.15
CA ARG A 84 6.00 -3.87 -0.71
C ARG A 84 5.12 -2.70 -0.31
N PHE A 85 4.00 -3.01 0.33
CA PHE A 85 3.15 -2.04 1.03
C PHE A 85 3.56 -2.01 2.49
N GLU A 86 3.61 -0.82 3.06
CA GLU A 86 3.78 -0.63 4.50
C GLU A 86 2.55 0.09 5.04
N TYR A 87 2.02 -0.40 6.15
CA TYR A 87 0.76 0.11 6.67
C TYR A 87 0.78 0.21 8.19
N ALA A 88 -0.18 0.99 8.70
CA ALA A 88 -0.52 1.05 10.12
C ALA A 88 -2.01 0.80 10.26
N PHE A 89 -2.38 -0.08 11.19
CA PHE A 89 -3.78 -0.28 11.56
C PHE A 89 -4.02 0.42 12.88
N LYS A 90 -4.93 1.40 12.86
CA LYS A 90 -5.17 2.28 14.00
C LYS A 90 -6.37 1.84 14.82
N LYS A 91 -6.39 2.25 16.09
CA LYS A 91 -7.42 1.92 17.06
C LYS A 91 -8.85 2.25 16.61
N ASN A 92 -9.02 3.28 15.75
CA ASN A 92 -10.31 3.71 15.23
C ASN A 92 -10.79 2.90 14.02
N GLN A 93 -10.28 1.70 13.83
CA GLN A 93 -10.59 0.85 12.68
C GLN A 93 -10.19 1.50 11.35
N GLU A 94 -9.03 2.15 11.32
CA GLU A 94 -8.47 2.74 10.11
C GLU A 94 -7.25 1.97 9.65
N LEU A 95 -7.27 1.53 8.39
CA LEU A 95 -6.07 1.03 7.71
C LEU A 95 -5.44 2.20 6.95
N ARG A 96 -4.27 2.61 7.38
CA ARG A 96 -3.50 3.64 6.68
C ARG A 96 -2.32 2.99 5.96
N VAL A 97 -2.35 3.02 4.64
CA VAL A 97 -1.23 2.55 3.82
C VAL A 97 -0.34 3.76 3.56
N TYR A 98 0.82 3.78 4.19
CA TYR A 98 1.69 4.96 4.17
C TYR A 98 2.90 4.81 3.28
N ASN A 99 3.15 3.62 2.72
CA ASN A 99 4.26 3.44 1.78
C ASN A 99 3.96 2.32 0.79
N LEU A 100 4.50 2.48 -0.42
CA LEU A 100 4.48 1.47 -1.47
C LEU A 100 5.70 1.67 -2.35
N PHE A 101 6.47 0.61 -2.54
CA PHE A 101 7.63 0.66 -3.41
C PHE A 101 7.92 -0.72 -3.99
N GLU A 102 8.62 -0.72 -5.12
CA GLU A 102 9.12 -1.95 -5.74
C GLU A 102 10.37 -2.40 -5.00
N THR A 103 10.51 -3.73 -4.82
CA THR A 103 11.69 -4.32 -4.18
C THR A 103 12.45 -5.22 -5.15
N VAL A 104 13.75 -5.30 -4.95
CA VAL A 104 14.64 -6.23 -5.64
C VAL A 104 15.45 -6.95 -4.56
N ASN A 105 15.34 -8.28 -4.52
CA ASN A 105 16.00 -9.12 -3.50
C ASN A 105 15.66 -8.66 -2.07
N GLY A 106 14.38 -8.30 -1.83
CA GLY A 106 13.90 -7.87 -0.53
C GLY A 106 14.27 -6.44 -0.13
N ARG A 107 14.96 -5.70 -0.99
CA ARG A 107 15.38 -4.32 -0.74
C ARG A 107 14.64 -3.36 -1.66
N LYS A 108 14.39 -2.15 -1.17
CA LYS A 108 13.77 -1.10 -1.99
C LYS A 108 14.58 -0.88 -3.25
N LYS A 109 13.89 -0.96 -4.41
CA LYS A 109 14.50 -0.60 -5.70
C LYS A 109 14.65 0.92 -5.76
N LEU A 110 15.89 1.39 -5.90
CA LEU A 110 16.16 2.82 -6.00
C LEU A 110 15.75 3.34 -7.38
N THR A 111 15.08 4.50 -7.39
CA THR A 111 14.76 5.23 -8.62
C THR A 111 15.82 6.28 -8.86
N LEU A 112 15.80 6.88 -10.06
CA LEU A 112 16.69 7.99 -10.35
C LEU A 112 16.48 9.15 -9.36
N MET A 113 15.24 9.42 -8.96
CA MET A 113 14.93 10.48 -8.00
C MET A 113 15.52 10.16 -6.63
N ASP A 114 15.46 8.90 -6.17
CA ASP A 114 16.08 8.48 -4.91
C ASP A 114 17.59 8.72 -4.93
N LEU A 115 18.25 8.41 -6.07
CA LEU A 115 19.68 8.61 -6.23
C LEU A 115 20.04 10.10 -6.22
N LEU A 116 19.23 10.93 -6.88
CA LEU A 116 19.44 12.39 -6.88
C LEU A 116 19.30 12.97 -5.48
N ASP A 117 18.30 12.55 -4.72
CA ASP A 117 18.11 12.98 -3.34
C ASP A 117 19.32 12.60 -2.47
N TYR A 118 19.85 11.38 -2.65
CA TYR A 118 21.04 10.93 -1.94
C TYR A 118 22.26 11.78 -2.26
N ILE A 119 22.47 12.13 -3.53
CA ILE A 119 23.62 12.93 -3.98
C ILE A 119 23.50 14.38 -3.49
N MET A 120 22.28 14.93 -3.43
CA MET A 120 22.02 16.31 -3.06
C MET A 120 22.11 16.55 -1.54
N ASP A 121 21.99 15.51 -0.75
CA ASP A 121 22.18 15.58 0.70
C ASP A 121 23.66 15.57 1.06
#